data_683b1abf96a26ce95b592d2796cdcf28
#
_entry.id   683b1abf96a26ce95b592d2796cdcf28
#
_cell.length_a   1.000
_cell.length_b   1.000
_cell.length_c   1.000
_cell.angle_alpha   90.00
_cell.angle_beta   90.00
_cell.angle_gamma   90.00
#
_symmetry.space_group_name_H-M   'P 1'
#
loop_
_entity.id
_entity.type
_entity.pdbx_description
1 polymer ?
#
loop_
_entity_poly.entity_id
_entity_poly.type
_entity_poly.pdbx_seq_one_letter_code
_entity_poly.pdbx_strand_id
1 'polypeptide(L)'
;PPDWEWQVLAEWMAVTAVTQGESYAPADRNESCTLRLEQTEIHRTPGFRKTKRGDVLVFNFPHPNGWDKIEMHILKYYIKRCIGLPGDTLSIRNGRFRINGTNEPLGNMDSQERIGRTLPGEFPDGVYKAFPFDSVISWNIRNFGPLYVPKAGDKVEMNRENYLLYRKLIAWEQKAEINYNDSTVFLNGEPIREYRFLKNYYFMAGDKGLNSQDSRYWGLLPEEYIVGKAAFVWKSVDPYTGQFRWDRFMKKIE
;
A
#
# COMPACT_ATOMS: atom_id res chain seq x y z
N PRO A 1 -15.82 11.93 5.70
CA PRO A 1 -14.79 12.69 6.39
C PRO A 1 -13.50 12.63 5.59
N PRO A 2 -12.71 13.73 5.52
CA PRO A 2 -11.49 13.77 4.73
C PRO A 2 -10.37 12.88 5.28
N ASP A 3 -9.38 12.55 4.45
CA ASP A 3 -8.28 11.60 4.68
C ASP A 3 -7.34 11.90 5.86
N TRP A 4 -7.41 13.10 6.44
CA TRP A 4 -6.60 13.54 7.58
C TRP A 4 -6.93 12.84 8.91
N GLU A 5 -7.97 12.02 8.98
CA GLU A 5 -8.31 11.24 10.19
C GLU A 5 -7.19 10.29 10.65
N TRP A 6 -6.25 9.96 9.79
CA TRP A 6 -5.15 9.03 10.04
C TRP A 6 -3.79 9.71 10.29
N GLN A 7 -3.74 11.05 10.25
CA GLN A 7 -2.48 11.79 10.43
C GLN A 7 -1.83 11.60 11.81
N VAL A 8 -2.54 11.03 12.74
CA VAL A 8 -2.30 11.23 14.14
C VAL A 8 -1.30 10.29 14.77
N LEU A 9 -0.97 9.18 14.16
CA LEU A 9 -0.26 8.11 14.87
C LEU A 9 1.08 7.73 14.31
N ALA A 10 1.33 8.01 13.07
CA ALA A 10 2.64 7.84 12.51
C ALA A 10 3.69 8.71 13.23
N GLU A 11 3.26 9.88 13.73
CA GLU A 11 4.12 10.74 14.55
C GLU A 11 4.63 10.06 15.81
N TRP A 12 3.82 9.25 16.48
CA TRP A 12 4.21 8.70 17.80
C TRP A 12 5.00 7.40 17.73
N MET A 13 4.79 6.57 16.74
CA MET A 13 5.59 5.35 16.57
C MET A 13 6.95 5.63 15.92
N ALA A 14 7.05 6.71 15.15
CA ALA A 14 8.33 7.27 14.72
C ALA A 14 8.99 8.09 15.86
N VAL A 15 8.23 8.66 16.77
CA VAL A 15 8.63 9.62 17.83
C VAL A 15 9.16 8.95 19.11
N THR A 16 9.04 7.65 19.32
CA THR A 16 9.98 7.02 20.26
C THR A 16 11.44 7.10 19.78
N ALA A 17 11.65 7.62 18.57
CA ALA A 17 12.96 7.84 17.98
C ALA A 17 13.29 9.31 17.69
N VAL A 18 12.40 10.27 18.01
CA VAL A 18 12.58 11.69 17.60
C VAL A 18 12.21 12.63 18.70
N THR A 19 13.22 13.30 19.25
CA THR A 19 13.06 14.47 20.10
C THR A 19 12.95 15.74 19.27
N GLN A 20 11.83 16.46 19.44
CA GLN A 20 11.61 17.89 19.25
C GLN A 20 11.97 18.56 17.90
N GLY A 21 10.94 19.03 17.25
CA GLY A 21 11.01 19.97 16.12
C GLY A 21 9.71 19.97 15.34
N GLU A 22 8.75 20.76 15.78
CA GLU A 22 7.44 20.89 15.13
C GLU A 22 7.50 21.85 13.95
N SER A 23 6.92 21.51 12.80
CA SER A 23 5.99 22.39 12.12
C SER A 23 5.10 21.62 11.18
N TYR A 24 3.82 21.84 11.34
CA TYR A 24 2.73 21.26 10.58
C TYR A 24 2.23 22.24 9.55
N ALA A 25 2.26 21.89 8.28
CA ALA A 25 1.54 22.62 7.24
C ALA A 25 0.45 21.71 6.64
N PRO A 26 -0.79 22.21 6.51
CA PRO A 26 -1.86 21.41 5.91
C PRO A 26 -1.57 21.15 4.43
N ALA A 27 -1.56 19.90 4.04
CA ALA A 27 -1.42 19.48 2.66
C ALA A 27 -2.68 19.85 1.85
N ASP A 28 -2.47 20.11 0.57
CA ASP A 28 -3.49 20.45 -0.40
C ASP A 28 -4.60 19.39 -0.48
N ARG A 29 -5.82 19.79 -0.84
CA ARG A 29 -7.07 19.02 -0.69
C ARG A 29 -7.16 17.69 -1.42
N ASN A 30 -6.16 17.29 -2.19
CA ASN A 30 -6.14 16.07 -3.00
C ASN A 30 -5.04 15.06 -2.64
N GLU A 31 -4.26 15.28 -1.60
CA GLU A 31 -3.21 14.34 -1.21
C GLU A 31 -3.65 13.43 -0.06
N SER A 32 -3.44 12.12 -0.24
CA SER A 32 -3.48 11.14 0.83
C SER A 32 -2.61 11.62 2.00
N CYS A 33 -3.02 11.31 3.22
CA CYS A 33 -2.34 11.69 4.45
C CYS A 33 -0.81 11.56 4.32
N THR A 34 -0.13 12.69 4.20
CA THR A 34 1.32 12.78 4.10
C THR A 34 1.83 13.45 5.36
N LEU A 35 2.63 12.72 6.15
CA LEU A 35 3.38 13.30 7.26
C LEU A 35 4.68 13.89 6.73
N ARG A 36 4.92 15.15 6.99
CA ARG A 36 6.20 15.80 6.73
C ARG A 36 6.98 15.85 8.04
N LEU A 37 8.00 15.01 8.16
CA LEU A 37 8.98 15.09 9.23
C LEU A 37 10.20 15.86 8.70
N GLU A 38 10.50 17.02 9.29
CA GLU A 38 11.73 17.74 9.00
C GLU A 38 12.88 17.09 9.78
N GLN A 39 13.87 16.61 9.03
CA GLN A 39 15.23 16.21 9.46
C GLN A 39 15.33 15.45 10.79
N THR A 40 15.05 14.15 10.75
CA THR A 40 15.38 13.28 11.89
C THR A 40 15.91 11.94 11.40
N GLU A 41 16.96 11.45 12.04
CA GLU A 41 17.46 10.10 11.80
C GLU A 41 16.43 9.07 12.28
N ILE A 42 15.95 8.24 11.37
CA ILE A 42 15.02 7.16 11.71
C ILE A 42 15.84 5.97 12.19
N HIS A 43 15.85 5.74 13.49
CA HIS A 43 16.41 4.53 14.06
C HIS A 43 15.36 3.40 14.01
N ARG A 44 15.57 2.40 13.14
CA ARG A 44 14.74 1.20 13.12
C ARG A 44 15.23 0.24 14.21
N THR A 45 14.38 0.03 15.20
CA THR A 45 14.60 -1.07 16.16
C THR A 45 14.07 -2.37 15.57
N PRO A 46 14.68 -3.53 15.87
CA PRO A 46 14.13 -4.83 15.48
C PRO A 46 12.68 -4.94 15.97
N GLY A 47 11.75 -5.28 15.05
CA GLY A 47 10.34 -5.43 15.40
C GLY A 47 10.12 -6.64 16.32
N PHE A 48 9.40 -6.46 17.41
CA PHE A 48 9.08 -7.53 18.37
C PHE A 48 7.97 -8.48 17.89
N ARG A 49 7.26 -8.14 16.80
CA ARG A 49 6.14 -8.94 16.30
C ARG A 49 6.13 -8.96 14.77
N LYS A 50 5.74 -10.10 14.22
CA LYS A 50 5.47 -10.25 12.79
C LYS A 50 4.20 -9.50 12.41
N THR A 51 4.21 -8.86 11.24
CA THR A 51 3.03 -8.25 10.62
C THR A 51 1.93 -9.29 10.41
N LYS A 52 0.70 -8.92 10.70
CA LYS A 52 -0.50 -9.75 10.51
C LYS A 52 -1.48 -9.06 9.56
N ARG A 53 -2.38 -9.85 8.95
CA ARG A 53 -3.53 -9.31 8.23
C ARG A 53 -4.39 -8.48 9.17
N GLY A 54 -4.89 -7.36 8.67
CA GLY A 54 -5.64 -6.40 9.47
C GLY A 54 -4.77 -5.36 10.19
N ASP A 55 -3.47 -5.57 10.35
CA ASP A 55 -2.61 -4.56 10.96
C ASP A 55 -2.60 -3.26 10.15
N VAL A 56 -2.77 -2.14 10.83
CA VAL A 56 -2.60 -0.82 10.22
C VAL A 56 -1.12 -0.45 10.28
N LEU A 57 -0.50 -0.31 9.11
CA LEU A 57 0.94 -0.09 8.99
C LEU A 57 1.25 1.33 8.54
N VAL A 58 2.31 1.87 9.10
CA VAL A 58 2.97 3.10 8.66
C VAL A 58 4.15 2.71 7.78
N PHE A 59 4.24 3.28 6.60
CA PHE A 59 5.30 2.95 5.65
C PHE A 59 5.68 4.15 4.78
N ASN A 60 6.90 4.16 4.26
CA ASN A 60 7.32 5.11 3.25
C ASN A 60 6.63 4.81 1.93
N PHE A 61 6.10 5.83 1.27
CA PHE A 61 5.43 5.63 -0.02
C PHE A 61 6.42 5.20 -1.11
N PRO A 62 6.17 4.07 -1.79
CA PRO A 62 7.15 3.49 -2.71
C PRO A 62 7.24 4.18 -4.08
N HIS A 63 6.39 5.17 -4.37
CA HIS A 63 6.33 5.82 -5.68
C HIS A 63 6.25 7.36 -5.58
N PRO A 64 7.23 8.02 -4.93
CA PRO A 64 7.16 9.46 -4.65
C PRO A 64 7.19 10.34 -5.91
N ASN A 65 7.85 9.87 -6.98
CA ASN A 65 8.08 10.61 -8.22
C ASN A 65 7.30 10.06 -9.43
N GLY A 66 6.27 9.25 -9.18
CA GLY A 66 5.46 8.61 -10.22
C GLY A 66 5.45 7.10 -10.10
N TRP A 67 4.44 6.45 -10.66
CA TRP A 67 4.17 5.03 -10.43
C TRP A 67 5.03 4.06 -11.26
N ASP A 68 5.97 4.58 -12.05
CA ASP A 68 6.80 3.74 -12.92
C ASP A 68 7.98 3.08 -12.21
N LYS A 69 8.46 3.72 -11.13
CA LYS A 69 9.61 3.24 -10.36
C LYS A 69 9.30 3.14 -8.88
N ILE A 70 9.94 2.20 -8.21
CA ILE A 70 9.98 2.11 -6.76
C ILE A 70 11.20 2.87 -6.26
N GLU A 71 10.98 3.89 -5.43
CA GLU A 71 12.02 4.75 -4.87
C GLU A 71 11.72 5.01 -3.39
N MET A 72 12.76 5.14 -2.57
CA MET A 72 12.59 5.47 -1.16
C MET A 72 12.56 6.98 -0.96
N HIS A 73 11.47 7.48 -0.35
CA HIS A 73 11.39 8.86 0.11
C HIS A 73 11.09 8.86 1.60
N ILE A 74 12.12 9.12 2.40
CA ILE A 74 12.09 8.97 3.87
C ILE A 74 11.16 9.96 4.59
N LEU A 75 10.68 11.00 3.91
CA LEU A 75 9.81 12.04 4.50
C LEU A 75 8.34 11.92 4.09
N LYS A 76 7.97 10.92 3.26
CA LYS A 76 6.59 10.73 2.79
C LYS A 76 6.03 9.42 3.31
N TYR A 77 5.21 9.50 4.35
CA TYR A 77 4.61 8.34 4.99
C TYR A 77 3.16 8.16 4.61
N TYR A 78 2.76 6.90 4.49
CA TYR A 78 1.38 6.48 4.28
C TYR A 78 0.96 5.54 5.41
N ILE A 79 -0.34 5.59 5.72
CA ILE A 79 -0.96 4.70 6.69
C ILE A 79 -2.05 3.91 5.96
N LYS A 80 -1.92 2.61 5.90
CA LYS A 80 -2.89 1.71 5.27
C LYS A 80 -2.99 0.40 6.06
N ARG A 81 -4.04 -0.34 5.81
CA ARG A 81 -4.25 -1.67 6.39
C ARG A 81 -3.57 -2.73 5.55
N CYS A 82 -2.88 -3.65 6.21
CA CYS A 82 -2.29 -4.82 5.59
C CYS A 82 -3.39 -5.85 5.25
N ILE A 83 -3.60 -6.11 3.97
CA ILE A 83 -4.60 -7.06 3.48
C ILE A 83 -3.95 -8.36 3.05
N GLY A 84 -2.84 -8.30 2.31
CA GLY A 84 -2.09 -9.47 1.85
C GLY A 84 -0.71 -9.55 2.45
N LEU A 85 -0.36 -10.73 2.96
CA LEU A 85 0.95 -11.07 3.51
C LEU A 85 1.82 -11.77 2.46
N PRO A 86 3.15 -11.83 2.66
CA PRO A 86 4.03 -12.62 1.80
C PRO A 86 3.58 -14.08 1.72
N GLY A 87 3.40 -14.60 0.50
CA GLY A 87 2.88 -15.93 0.21
C GLY A 87 1.36 -16.02 -0.02
N ASP A 88 0.63 -14.92 0.14
CA ASP A 88 -0.82 -14.90 -0.12
C ASP A 88 -1.13 -14.75 -1.61
N THR A 89 -2.27 -15.29 -2.02
CA THR A 89 -2.92 -14.97 -3.29
C THR A 89 -4.16 -14.13 -3.00
N LEU A 90 -4.13 -12.87 -3.44
CA LEU A 90 -5.20 -11.90 -3.21
C LEU A 90 -6.07 -11.74 -4.45
N SER A 91 -7.37 -11.68 -4.24
CA SER A 91 -8.31 -11.21 -5.26
C SER A 91 -9.37 -10.29 -4.65
N ILE A 92 -10.02 -9.49 -5.50
CA ILE A 92 -11.21 -8.72 -5.13
C ILE A 92 -12.33 -9.20 -6.04
N ARG A 93 -13.49 -9.53 -5.46
CA ARG A 93 -14.70 -9.91 -6.21
C ARG A 93 -15.88 -9.08 -5.69
N ASN A 94 -16.47 -8.33 -6.60
CA ASN A 94 -17.55 -7.38 -6.25
C ASN A 94 -17.16 -6.47 -5.07
N GLY A 95 -15.95 -5.91 -5.10
CA GLY A 95 -15.42 -5.00 -4.08
C GLY A 95 -14.90 -5.69 -2.81
N ARG A 96 -15.11 -7.00 -2.61
CA ARG A 96 -14.71 -7.74 -1.40
C ARG A 96 -13.38 -8.43 -1.58
N PHE A 97 -12.49 -8.26 -0.61
CA PHE A 97 -11.21 -8.97 -0.57
C PHE A 97 -11.40 -10.46 -0.33
N ARG A 98 -10.59 -11.25 -1.03
CA ARG A 98 -10.45 -12.70 -0.85
C ARG A 98 -8.97 -13.04 -0.78
N ILE A 99 -8.59 -13.80 0.24
CA ILE A 99 -7.23 -14.26 0.43
C ILE A 99 -7.20 -15.79 0.35
N ASN A 100 -6.34 -16.33 -0.50
CA ASN A 100 -6.20 -17.78 -0.70
C ASN A 100 -7.54 -18.49 -0.98
N GLY A 101 -8.44 -17.79 -1.70
CA GLY A 101 -9.78 -18.28 -2.03
C GLY A 101 -10.83 -18.15 -0.92
N THR A 102 -10.47 -17.69 0.28
CA THR A 102 -11.40 -17.52 1.41
C THR A 102 -12.03 -16.13 1.45
N ASN A 103 -13.22 -16.02 2.09
CA ASN A 103 -13.99 -14.78 2.25
C ASN A 103 -13.94 -14.29 3.70
N GLU A 104 -12.82 -14.38 4.37
CA GLU A 104 -12.71 -13.85 5.73
C GLU A 104 -12.95 -12.34 5.73
N PRO A 105 -13.72 -11.81 6.72
CA PRO A 105 -13.90 -10.37 6.86
C PRO A 105 -12.55 -9.69 7.11
N LEU A 106 -12.14 -8.80 6.20
CA LEU A 106 -10.85 -8.14 6.27
C LEU A 106 -10.96 -6.69 5.79
N GLY A 107 -10.50 -5.76 6.60
CA GLY A 107 -10.61 -4.33 6.33
C GLY A 107 -12.01 -3.77 6.56
N ASN A 108 -12.31 -2.61 6.00
CA ASN A 108 -13.59 -1.94 6.16
C ASN A 108 -14.66 -2.57 5.24
N MET A 109 -15.59 -3.33 5.82
CA MET A 109 -16.61 -4.06 5.08
C MET A 109 -17.63 -3.14 4.42
N ASP A 110 -18.02 -2.03 5.07
CA ASP A 110 -18.99 -1.07 4.53
C ASP A 110 -18.44 -0.39 3.27
N SER A 111 -17.15 -0.03 3.31
CA SER A 111 -16.46 0.53 2.16
C SER A 111 -16.36 -0.46 1.00
N GLN A 112 -16.07 -1.73 1.28
CA GLN A 112 -16.03 -2.81 0.27
C GLN A 112 -17.41 -3.05 -0.35
N GLU A 113 -18.46 -3.05 0.47
CA GLU A 113 -19.83 -3.20 -0.01
C GLU A 113 -20.27 -2.03 -0.88
N ARG A 114 -19.91 -0.80 -0.49
CA ARG A 114 -20.13 0.40 -1.32
C ARG A 114 -19.47 0.27 -2.69
N ILE A 115 -18.20 -0.16 -2.75
CA ILE A 115 -17.50 -0.43 -4.01
C ILE A 115 -18.26 -1.47 -4.84
N GLY A 116 -18.71 -2.54 -4.21
CA GLY A 116 -19.44 -3.62 -4.86
C GLY A 116 -20.79 -3.20 -5.45
N ARG A 117 -21.50 -2.25 -4.80
CA ARG A 117 -22.79 -1.72 -5.26
C ARG A 117 -22.68 -0.63 -6.30
N THR A 118 -21.56 0.11 -6.35
CA THR A 118 -21.34 1.21 -7.30
C THR A 118 -21.24 0.66 -8.72
N LEU A 119 -22.00 1.18 -9.67
CA LEU A 119 -21.92 0.77 -11.07
C LEU A 119 -20.66 1.34 -11.75
N PRO A 120 -20.15 0.68 -12.80
CA PRO A 120 -18.90 1.11 -13.45
C PRO A 120 -18.87 2.58 -13.90
N GLY A 121 -20.00 3.12 -14.34
CA GLY A 121 -20.12 4.53 -14.77
C GLY A 121 -20.31 5.55 -13.63
N GLU A 122 -20.49 5.10 -12.40
CA GLU A 122 -20.71 5.96 -11.23
C GLU A 122 -19.44 6.20 -10.42
N PHE A 123 -18.33 5.55 -10.77
CA PHE A 123 -17.07 5.80 -10.11
C PHE A 123 -16.50 7.17 -10.48
N PRO A 124 -15.89 7.88 -9.53
CA PRO A 124 -15.15 9.10 -9.86
C PRO A 124 -14.06 8.82 -10.90
N ASP A 125 -13.70 9.85 -11.66
CA ASP A 125 -12.65 9.74 -12.67
C ASP A 125 -11.34 9.22 -12.06
N GLY A 126 -10.71 8.28 -12.79
CA GLY A 126 -9.45 7.66 -12.35
C GLY A 126 -9.56 6.61 -11.25
N VAL A 127 -10.75 6.42 -10.62
CA VAL A 127 -10.92 5.50 -9.49
C VAL A 127 -11.20 4.05 -9.92
N TYR A 128 -11.89 3.85 -11.05
CA TYR A 128 -12.37 2.51 -11.44
C TYR A 128 -11.24 1.56 -11.86
N LYS A 129 -10.31 2.03 -12.72
CA LYS A 129 -9.20 1.22 -13.22
C LYS A 129 -8.18 0.96 -12.11
N ALA A 130 -7.57 -0.22 -12.13
CA ALA A 130 -6.61 -0.65 -11.14
C ALA A 130 -5.29 -1.12 -11.77
N PHE A 131 -4.27 -1.30 -10.93
CA PHE A 131 -2.99 -1.92 -11.30
C PHE A 131 -3.21 -3.23 -12.08
N PRO A 132 -2.41 -3.55 -13.09
CA PRO A 132 -1.21 -2.81 -13.56
C PRO A 132 -1.49 -1.74 -14.61
N PHE A 133 -2.74 -1.37 -14.89
CA PHE A 133 -3.18 -0.39 -15.91
C PHE A 133 -2.80 -0.80 -17.33
N ASP A 134 -2.89 -2.06 -17.63
CA ASP A 134 -2.55 -2.65 -18.91
C ASP A 134 -3.79 -3.26 -19.59
N SER A 135 -3.79 -3.33 -20.93
CA SER A 135 -4.90 -3.90 -21.70
C SER A 135 -4.99 -5.43 -21.60
N VAL A 136 -3.88 -6.10 -21.26
CA VAL A 136 -3.84 -7.57 -21.07
C VAL A 136 -4.47 -7.97 -19.75
N ILE A 137 -4.29 -7.14 -18.71
CA ILE A 137 -4.80 -7.38 -17.37
C ILE A 137 -5.82 -6.29 -17.03
N SER A 138 -7.09 -6.51 -17.34
CA SER A 138 -8.18 -5.54 -17.19
C SER A 138 -8.75 -5.49 -15.76
N TRP A 139 -7.89 -5.39 -14.75
CA TRP A 139 -8.36 -5.30 -13.37
C TRP A 139 -8.94 -3.92 -13.03
N ASN A 140 -9.87 -3.94 -12.11
CA ASN A 140 -10.49 -2.74 -11.56
C ASN A 140 -10.76 -2.94 -10.07
N ILE A 141 -11.17 -1.88 -9.36
CA ILE A 141 -11.34 -1.95 -7.90
C ILE A 141 -12.49 -2.85 -7.44
N ARG A 142 -13.45 -3.22 -8.32
CA ARG A 142 -14.49 -4.20 -8.02
C ARG A 142 -14.02 -5.64 -8.23
N ASN A 143 -13.21 -5.85 -9.30
CA ASN A 143 -12.75 -7.17 -9.70
C ASN A 143 -11.25 -7.10 -10.01
N PHE A 144 -10.46 -7.61 -9.11
CA PHE A 144 -9.00 -7.54 -9.12
C PHE A 144 -8.39 -8.91 -8.85
N GLY A 145 -7.26 -9.18 -9.44
CA GLY A 145 -6.53 -10.44 -9.19
C GLY A 145 -7.10 -11.66 -9.97
N PRO A 146 -6.55 -12.84 -9.69
CA PRO A 146 -5.65 -13.15 -8.57
C PRO A 146 -4.27 -12.50 -8.70
N LEU A 147 -3.77 -11.91 -7.63
CA LEU A 147 -2.42 -11.39 -7.50
C LEU A 147 -1.69 -12.18 -6.40
N TYR A 148 -0.62 -12.86 -6.76
CA TYR A 148 0.26 -13.46 -5.78
C TYR A 148 1.13 -12.40 -5.12
N VAL A 149 1.24 -12.41 -3.80
CA VAL A 149 2.07 -11.52 -2.98
C VAL A 149 3.38 -12.24 -2.67
N PRO A 150 4.48 -11.93 -3.36
CA PRO A 150 5.70 -12.73 -3.25
C PRO A 150 6.32 -12.70 -1.84
N LYS A 151 6.88 -13.83 -1.46
CA LYS A 151 7.71 -14.01 -0.29
C LYS A 151 9.16 -14.22 -0.72
N ALA A 152 10.10 -13.80 0.11
CA ALA A 152 11.53 -14.06 -0.13
C ALA A 152 11.79 -15.55 -0.35
N GLY A 153 12.45 -15.88 -1.46
CA GLY A 153 12.75 -17.24 -1.89
C GLY A 153 11.74 -17.86 -2.87
N ASP A 154 10.55 -17.29 -2.98
CA ASP A 154 9.53 -17.80 -3.91
C ASP A 154 9.92 -17.56 -5.37
N LYS A 155 9.51 -18.48 -6.23
CA LYS A 155 9.74 -18.41 -7.66
C LYS A 155 8.43 -18.17 -8.40
N VAL A 156 8.46 -17.34 -9.42
CA VAL A 156 7.36 -17.15 -10.35
C VAL A 156 7.87 -17.37 -11.80
N GLU A 157 7.03 -17.97 -12.62
CA GLU A 157 7.27 -18.06 -14.05
C GLU A 157 7.23 -16.66 -14.69
N MET A 158 8.15 -16.34 -15.58
CA MET A 158 8.22 -15.05 -16.25
C MET A 158 7.55 -15.11 -17.62
N ASN A 159 6.23 -15.10 -17.60
CA ASN A 159 5.36 -14.87 -18.74
C ASN A 159 4.96 -13.39 -18.85
N ARG A 160 4.19 -13.03 -19.87
CA ARG A 160 3.73 -11.65 -20.11
C ARG A 160 2.94 -11.06 -18.92
N GLU A 161 2.05 -11.85 -18.31
CA GLU A 161 1.23 -11.38 -17.19
C GLU A 161 2.11 -11.10 -15.97
N ASN A 162 2.97 -12.04 -15.59
CA ASN A 162 3.88 -11.89 -14.46
C ASN A 162 4.92 -10.78 -14.70
N TYR A 163 5.37 -10.57 -15.94
CA TYR A 163 6.16 -9.40 -16.28
C TYR A 163 5.41 -8.11 -15.96
N LEU A 164 4.17 -7.95 -16.40
CA LEU A 164 3.37 -6.75 -16.13
C LEU A 164 3.14 -6.53 -14.63
N LEU A 165 2.93 -7.60 -13.86
CA LEU A 165 2.68 -7.53 -12.43
C LEU A 165 3.93 -7.22 -11.60
N TYR A 166 5.09 -7.78 -12.00
CA TYR A 166 6.27 -7.81 -11.12
C TYR A 166 7.47 -7.03 -11.65
N ARG A 167 7.47 -6.51 -12.88
CA ARG A 167 8.62 -5.83 -13.48
C ARG A 167 9.21 -4.73 -12.59
N LYS A 168 8.36 -3.92 -11.93
CA LYS A 168 8.81 -2.83 -11.06
C LYS A 168 9.51 -3.35 -9.81
N LEU A 169 9.01 -4.44 -9.22
CA LEU A 169 9.60 -5.10 -8.06
C LEU A 169 10.95 -5.70 -8.42
N ILE A 170 11.02 -6.41 -9.54
CA ILE A 170 12.23 -7.07 -10.04
C ILE A 170 13.30 -6.02 -10.37
N ALA A 171 12.93 -4.98 -11.12
CA ALA A 171 13.84 -3.89 -11.44
C ALA A 171 14.41 -3.21 -10.18
N TRP A 172 13.56 -3.01 -9.16
CA TRP A 172 13.96 -2.44 -7.89
C TRP A 172 14.87 -3.36 -7.07
N GLU A 173 14.52 -4.66 -6.95
CA GLU A 173 15.33 -5.65 -6.22
C GLU A 173 16.72 -5.80 -6.82
N GLN A 174 16.80 -5.90 -8.15
CA GLN A 174 18.02 -6.20 -8.87
C GLN A 174 18.81 -4.94 -9.25
N LYS A 175 18.20 -3.75 -9.10
CA LYS A 175 18.73 -2.49 -9.66
C LYS A 175 19.09 -2.65 -11.14
N ALA A 176 18.20 -3.30 -11.88
CA ALA A 176 18.42 -3.83 -13.19
C ALA A 176 17.31 -3.47 -14.16
N GLU A 177 17.61 -3.47 -15.43
CA GLU A 177 16.62 -3.30 -16.49
C GLU A 177 15.91 -4.62 -16.77
N ILE A 178 14.58 -4.58 -16.84
CA ILE A 178 13.76 -5.74 -17.21
C ILE A 178 12.87 -5.37 -18.40
N ASN A 179 12.91 -6.17 -19.45
CA ASN A 179 12.22 -5.93 -20.70
C ASN A 179 11.43 -7.17 -21.14
N TYR A 180 10.40 -6.94 -21.96
CA TYR A 180 9.64 -8.02 -22.61
C TYR A 180 9.67 -7.82 -24.11
N ASN A 181 10.21 -8.80 -24.83
CA ASN A 181 10.29 -8.82 -26.29
C ASN A 181 10.09 -10.24 -26.81
N ASP A 182 9.43 -10.38 -27.97
CA ASP A 182 9.22 -11.66 -28.65
C ASP A 182 8.78 -12.80 -27.73
N SER A 183 7.80 -12.51 -26.84
CA SER A 183 7.25 -13.46 -25.86
C SER A 183 8.26 -13.92 -24.78
N THR A 184 9.40 -13.27 -24.66
CA THR A 184 10.45 -13.58 -23.70
C THR A 184 10.72 -12.39 -22.79
N VAL A 185 10.93 -12.65 -21.50
CA VAL A 185 11.36 -11.65 -20.51
C VAL A 185 12.88 -11.65 -20.43
N PHE A 186 13.47 -10.46 -20.46
CA PHE A 186 14.92 -10.24 -20.35
C PHE A 186 15.23 -9.44 -19.09
N LEU A 187 16.21 -9.88 -18.34
CA LEU A 187 16.79 -9.18 -17.20
C LEU A 187 18.25 -8.84 -17.51
N ASN A 188 18.59 -7.55 -17.58
CA ASN A 188 19.91 -7.07 -18.06
C ASN A 188 20.34 -7.67 -19.41
N GLY A 189 19.39 -7.87 -20.33
CA GLY A 189 19.65 -8.43 -21.64
C GLY A 189 19.68 -9.96 -21.68
N GLU A 190 19.67 -10.65 -20.55
CA GLU A 190 19.65 -12.11 -20.49
C GLU A 190 18.22 -12.64 -20.39
N PRO A 191 17.82 -13.65 -21.18
CA PRO A 191 16.48 -14.22 -21.14
C PRO A 191 16.25 -15.00 -19.85
N ILE A 192 15.11 -14.77 -19.20
CA ILE A 192 14.72 -15.49 -17.98
C ILE A 192 13.36 -16.17 -18.14
N ARG A 193 13.23 -17.40 -17.62
CA ARG A 193 11.97 -18.16 -17.60
C ARG A 193 11.29 -18.12 -16.23
N GLU A 194 12.04 -17.92 -15.19
CA GLU A 194 11.56 -17.78 -13.81
C GLU A 194 12.34 -16.69 -13.09
N TYR A 195 11.71 -16.09 -12.10
CA TYR A 195 12.36 -15.14 -11.20
C TYR A 195 12.19 -15.60 -9.75
N ARG A 196 13.27 -15.55 -8.97
CA ARG A 196 13.26 -15.82 -7.53
C ARG A 196 13.28 -14.50 -6.77
N PHE A 197 12.21 -14.19 -6.05
CA PHE A 197 12.12 -13.00 -5.21
C PHE A 197 13.12 -13.04 -4.06
N LEU A 198 13.79 -11.92 -3.82
CA LEU A 198 14.77 -11.75 -2.74
C LEU A 198 14.12 -11.17 -1.48
N LYS A 199 12.98 -10.51 -1.62
CA LYS A 199 12.32 -9.74 -0.57
C LYS A 199 10.88 -10.22 -0.33
N ASN A 200 10.34 -9.81 0.83
CA ASN A 200 8.92 -9.97 1.13
C ASN A 200 8.13 -8.77 0.65
N TYR A 201 6.89 -9.01 0.22
CA TYR A 201 5.99 -7.97 -0.24
C TYR A 201 4.65 -8.05 0.49
N TYR A 202 3.94 -6.91 0.51
CA TYR A 202 2.66 -6.78 1.19
C TYR A 202 1.65 -6.09 0.28
N PHE A 203 0.39 -6.43 0.43
CA PHE A 203 -0.71 -5.72 -0.22
C PHE A 203 -1.41 -4.83 0.81
N MET A 204 -1.40 -3.53 0.57
CA MET A 204 -1.94 -2.52 1.46
C MET A 204 -3.24 -1.96 0.89
N ALA A 205 -4.27 -1.77 1.72
CA ALA A 205 -5.50 -1.10 1.31
C ALA A 205 -5.96 -0.08 2.36
N GLY A 206 -6.52 1.02 1.86
CA GLY A 206 -7.13 2.03 2.73
C GLY A 206 -8.57 1.69 3.05
N ASP A 207 -8.98 1.94 4.29
CA ASP A 207 -10.33 1.69 4.77
C ASP A 207 -11.41 2.56 4.07
N LYS A 208 -11.02 3.68 3.45
CA LYS A 208 -11.92 4.56 2.67
C LYS A 208 -11.99 4.20 1.18
N GLY A 209 -11.96 2.97 0.84
CA GLY A 209 -12.03 2.32 -0.46
C GLY A 209 -12.03 3.19 -1.73
N LEU A 210 -13.05 4.05 -1.93
CA LEU A 210 -13.17 4.93 -3.09
C LEU A 210 -12.23 6.14 -3.05
N ASN A 211 -11.79 6.53 -1.86
CA ASN A 211 -10.89 7.65 -1.64
C ASN A 211 -9.60 7.17 -0.96
N SER A 212 -8.89 6.24 -1.61
CA SER A 212 -7.63 5.71 -1.12
C SER A 212 -6.71 5.36 -2.28
N GLN A 213 -5.55 5.98 -2.30
CA GLN A 213 -4.43 5.54 -3.14
C GLN A 213 -3.66 4.45 -2.38
N ASP A 214 -3.82 3.19 -2.82
CA ASP A 214 -3.25 2.02 -2.17
C ASP A 214 -2.79 0.97 -3.19
N SER A 215 -2.46 -0.25 -2.75
CA SER A 215 -1.92 -1.31 -3.60
C SER A 215 -2.80 -1.68 -4.79
N ARG A 216 -4.09 -1.36 -4.76
CA ARG A 216 -4.97 -1.52 -5.92
C ARG A 216 -4.53 -0.66 -7.12
N TYR A 217 -3.76 0.39 -6.87
CA TYR A 217 -3.30 1.34 -7.89
C TYR A 217 -1.80 1.26 -8.14
N TRP A 218 -0.98 1.21 -7.10
CA TRP A 218 0.47 1.26 -7.26
C TRP A 218 1.18 -0.10 -7.13
N GLY A 219 0.45 -1.18 -6.74
CA GLY A 219 0.98 -2.54 -6.64
C GLY A 219 1.43 -2.90 -5.22
N LEU A 220 2.45 -3.75 -5.11
CA LEU A 220 2.90 -4.31 -3.84
C LEU A 220 3.92 -3.42 -3.12
N LEU A 221 3.87 -3.45 -1.79
CA LEU A 221 4.78 -2.73 -0.90
C LEU A 221 5.95 -3.64 -0.51
N PRO A 222 7.22 -3.25 -0.75
CA PRO A 222 8.35 -3.98 -0.21
C PRO A 222 8.43 -3.86 1.32
N GLU A 223 8.84 -4.93 2.02
CA GLU A 223 8.94 -4.98 3.49
C GLU A 223 9.82 -3.87 4.06
N GLU A 224 10.90 -3.51 3.35
CA GLU A 224 11.85 -2.47 3.79
C GLU A 224 11.23 -1.08 3.92
N TYR A 225 10.08 -0.85 3.30
CA TYR A 225 9.34 0.41 3.37
C TYR A 225 8.47 0.52 4.62
N ILE A 226 8.21 -0.59 5.31
CA ILE A 226 7.40 -0.61 6.52
C ILE A 226 8.20 0.01 7.67
N VAL A 227 7.66 1.06 8.26
CA VAL A 227 8.24 1.75 9.43
C VAL A 227 7.74 1.13 10.73
N GLY A 228 6.45 0.81 10.80
CA GLY A 228 5.87 0.22 11.99
C GLY A 228 4.37 0.02 11.92
N LYS A 229 3.79 -0.41 13.04
CA LYS A 229 2.35 -0.62 13.22
C LYS A 229 1.74 0.54 13.99
N ALA A 230 0.64 1.09 13.48
CA ALA A 230 -0.16 2.07 14.20
C ALA A 230 -0.94 1.37 15.34
N ALA A 231 -0.76 1.84 16.57
CA ALA A 231 -1.36 1.22 17.76
C ALA A 231 -2.51 2.02 18.36
N PHE A 232 -2.37 3.34 18.45
CA PHE A 232 -3.34 4.22 19.11
C PHE A 232 -3.55 5.53 18.35
N VAL A 233 -4.69 6.17 18.54
CA VAL A 233 -4.95 7.54 18.09
C VAL A 233 -4.47 8.50 19.19
N TRP A 234 -3.34 9.19 18.97
CA TRP A 234 -2.79 10.16 19.91
C TRP A 234 -3.53 11.50 19.87
N LYS A 235 -3.82 12.01 18.68
CA LYS A 235 -4.47 13.31 18.46
C LYS A 235 -5.47 13.21 17.32
N SER A 236 -6.65 13.74 17.47
CA SER A 236 -7.64 13.89 16.41
C SER A 236 -8.32 15.24 16.53
N VAL A 237 -8.31 16.01 15.45
CA VAL A 237 -8.92 17.34 15.38
C VAL A 237 -9.97 17.34 14.28
N ASP A 238 -11.12 17.94 14.53
CA ASP A 238 -12.12 18.11 13.49
C ASP A 238 -11.65 19.17 12.49
N PRO A 239 -11.61 18.88 11.17
CA PRO A 239 -11.03 19.78 10.17
C PRO A 239 -11.90 20.99 9.89
N TYR A 240 -13.20 20.89 10.18
CA TYR A 240 -14.14 21.97 9.91
C TYR A 240 -14.26 22.93 11.08
N THR A 241 -14.19 22.38 12.31
CA THR A 241 -14.37 23.16 13.54
C THR A 241 -13.07 23.47 14.27
N GLY A 242 -11.97 22.77 13.94
CA GLY A 242 -10.70 22.86 14.65
C GLY A 242 -10.74 22.29 16.08
N GLN A 243 -11.86 21.68 16.48
CA GLN A 243 -12.02 21.15 17.83
C GLN A 243 -11.32 19.81 18.01
N PHE A 244 -10.71 19.60 19.16
CA PHE A 244 -10.11 18.33 19.53
C PHE A 244 -11.19 17.27 19.79
N ARG A 245 -11.01 16.08 19.21
CA ARG A 245 -11.94 14.95 19.33
C ARG A 245 -11.51 14.04 20.48
N TRP A 246 -12.01 14.31 21.67
CA TRP A 246 -11.69 13.55 22.88
C TRP A 246 -12.12 12.09 22.82
N ASP A 247 -13.22 11.78 22.12
CA ASP A 247 -13.74 10.43 21.89
C ASP A 247 -12.78 9.52 21.13
N ARG A 248 -11.79 10.10 20.47
CA ARG A 248 -10.75 9.39 19.70
C ARG A 248 -9.40 9.36 20.38
N PHE A 249 -9.17 10.19 21.38
CA PHE A 249 -7.89 10.27 22.09
C PHE A 249 -7.55 8.94 22.76
N MET A 250 -6.32 8.44 22.55
CA MET A 250 -5.83 7.13 23.03
C MET A 250 -6.68 5.93 22.58
N LYS A 251 -7.56 6.11 21.59
CA LYS A 251 -8.32 5.00 21.03
C LYS A 251 -7.39 4.02 20.33
N LYS A 252 -7.48 2.75 20.70
CA LYS A 252 -6.75 1.67 20.06
C LYS A 252 -7.19 1.50 18.60
N ILE A 253 -6.23 1.26 17.73
CA ILE A 253 -6.46 0.92 16.31
C ILE A 253 -6.55 -0.61 16.17
N GLU A 254 -7.66 -1.07 15.63
CA GLU A 254 -7.94 -2.49 15.36
C GLU A 254 -7.90 -2.81 13.87
#